data_b57cfadeeef127d66bd46f2277ba3832
#
_entry.id   b57cfadeeef127d66bd46f2277ba3832
#
_cell.length_a   1.000
_cell.length_b   1.000
_cell.length_c   1.000
_cell.angle_alpha   90.00
_cell.angle_beta   90.00
_cell.angle_gamma   90.00
#
_symmetry.space_group_name_H-M   'P 1'
#
loop_
_entity.id
_entity.type
_entity.pdbx_description
1 polymer ?
#
loop_
_entity_poly.entity_id
_entity_poly.type
_entity_poly.pdbx_seq_one_letter_code
_entity_poly.pdbx_strand_id
1 'polypeptide(L)'
;MNAHHLRKQLRQQRLRLSKRHRNRAAYQARRGLNRLQHPALTGKNVKIGIFADAFGEMPTQPLMDWARHRGYSIYLPVVTGKHQPLVFIEFTQKTWRQSRLPKHPLGMRQPEKGKMLNVAALDVLFMPLVAADKIGNRMGMGGGYYDRTLAKAKSKPLKIGWAYDFQLVEKLNANPWDITLDALITPSKLWLFRRYLVSKE
;
A
#
# COMPACT_ATOMS: atom_id res chain seq x y z
N MET A 1 3.75 -24.54 1.07
CA MET A 1 2.35 -24.17 1.48
C MET A 1 1.62 -23.66 0.25
N ASN A 2 0.37 -24.10 0.00
CA ASN A 2 -0.44 -23.61 -1.11
C ASN A 2 -0.80 -22.12 -0.89
N ALA A 3 -0.72 -21.30 -1.95
CA ALA A 3 -1.00 -19.87 -1.92
C ALA A 3 -2.40 -19.52 -1.37
N HIS A 4 -3.40 -20.36 -1.65
CA HIS A 4 -4.75 -20.19 -1.11
C HIS A 4 -4.79 -20.37 0.41
N HIS A 5 -4.11 -21.39 0.94
CA HIS A 5 -4.06 -21.66 2.37
C HIS A 5 -3.32 -20.54 3.13
N LEU A 6 -2.16 -20.14 2.64
CA LEU A 6 -1.40 -19.01 3.20
C LEU A 6 -2.22 -17.72 3.24
N ARG A 7 -2.92 -17.40 2.14
CA ARG A 7 -3.80 -16.23 2.07
C ARG A 7 -4.92 -16.29 3.12
N LYS A 8 -5.58 -17.44 3.28
CA LYS A 8 -6.63 -17.65 4.27
C LYS A 8 -6.10 -17.47 5.69
N GLN A 9 -4.97 -18.10 6.02
CA GLN A 9 -4.34 -18.04 7.34
C GLN A 9 -3.96 -16.60 7.73
N LEU A 10 -3.23 -15.87 6.88
CA LEU A 10 -2.77 -14.51 7.18
C LEU A 10 -3.93 -13.51 7.25
N ARG A 11 -4.97 -13.68 6.43
CA ARG A 11 -6.18 -12.87 6.54
C ARG A 11 -6.90 -13.10 7.88
N GLN A 12 -7.05 -14.35 8.33
CA GLN A 12 -7.65 -14.67 9.62
C GLN A 12 -6.82 -14.06 10.76
N GLN A 13 -5.49 -14.17 10.71
CA GLN A 13 -4.61 -13.59 11.71
C GLN A 13 -4.78 -12.06 11.78
N ARG A 14 -4.86 -11.37 10.65
CA ARG A 14 -5.14 -9.93 10.55
C ARG A 14 -6.48 -9.55 11.21
N LEU A 15 -7.53 -10.29 10.92
CA LEU A 15 -8.89 -10.03 11.44
C LEU A 15 -8.98 -10.23 12.96
N ARG A 16 -8.17 -11.12 13.54
CA ARG A 16 -8.10 -11.36 15.00
C ARG A 16 -7.42 -10.23 15.78
N LEU A 17 -6.69 -9.35 15.11
CA LEU A 17 -6.03 -8.22 15.77
C LEU A 17 -7.06 -7.22 16.29
N SER A 18 -6.97 -6.86 17.56
CA SER A 18 -7.80 -5.80 18.14
C SER A 18 -7.49 -4.44 17.49
N LYS A 19 -8.45 -3.52 17.52
CA LYS A 19 -8.26 -2.15 17.03
C LYS A 19 -7.04 -1.46 17.67
N ARG A 20 -6.82 -1.70 18.98
CA ARG A 20 -5.67 -1.16 19.71
C ARG A 20 -4.35 -1.68 19.14
N HIS A 21 -4.23 -2.99 18.91
CA HIS A 21 -3.03 -3.58 18.32
C HIS A 21 -2.78 -3.07 16.90
N ARG A 22 -3.82 -2.99 16.05
CA ARG A 22 -3.70 -2.46 14.69
C ARG A 22 -3.20 -1.02 14.69
N ASN A 23 -3.77 -0.15 15.52
CA ASN A 23 -3.35 1.24 15.62
C ASN A 23 -1.89 1.35 16.12
N ARG A 24 -1.53 0.61 17.18
CA ARG A 24 -0.15 0.60 17.69
C ARG A 24 0.85 0.18 16.61
N ALA A 25 0.56 -0.86 15.86
CA ALA A 25 1.38 -1.34 14.75
C ALA A 25 1.59 -0.25 13.69
N ALA A 26 0.51 0.43 13.26
CA ALA A 26 0.59 1.48 12.27
C ALA A 26 1.41 2.70 12.74
N TYR A 27 1.29 3.09 14.01
CA TYR A 27 2.13 4.16 14.58
C TYR A 27 3.60 3.75 14.71
N GLN A 28 3.89 2.50 15.04
CA GLN A 28 5.27 1.99 15.05
C GLN A 28 5.88 1.99 13.65
N ALA A 29 5.13 1.53 12.65
CA ALA A 29 5.56 1.49 11.25
C ALA A 29 5.88 2.89 10.68
N ARG A 30 5.30 3.96 11.24
CA ARG A 30 5.63 5.35 10.85
C ARG A 30 7.11 5.68 10.98
N ARG A 31 7.85 5.01 11.88
CA ARG A 31 9.31 5.19 12.00
C ARG A 31 10.03 4.79 10.70
N GLY A 32 9.54 3.75 10.02
CA GLY A 32 10.07 3.33 8.72
C GLY A 32 9.90 4.38 7.62
N LEU A 33 8.80 5.15 7.65
CA LEU A 33 8.57 6.25 6.70
C LEU A 33 9.64 7.36 6.84
N ASN A 34 10.04 7.67 8.06
CA ASN A 34 11.06 8.70 8.32
C ASN A 34 12.47 8.24 7.91
N ARG A 35 12.72 6.94 7.88
CA ARG A 35 13.99 6.34 7.45
C ARG A 35 14.07 6.15 5.94
N LEU A 36 12.95 6.13 5.24
CA LEU A 36 12.91 5.93 3.80
C LEU A 36 13.43 7.17 3.09
N GLN A 37 14.53 7.02 2.37
CA GLN A 37 15.12 8.05 1.51
C GLN A 37 15.01 7.61 0.05
N HIS A 38 14.40 8.43 -0.77
CA HIS A 38 14.32 8.19 -2.22
C HIS A 38 14.06 9.50 -2.96
N PRO A 39 14.64 9.72 -4.15
CA PRO A 39 14.40 10.93 -4.96
C PRO A 39 12.92 11.24 -5.20
N ALA A 40 12.08 10.22 -5.34
CA ALA A 40 10.63 10.38 -5.48
C ALA A 40 9.93 11.06 -4.27
N LEU A 41 10.62 11.20 -3.13
CA LEU A 41 10.13 11.82 -1.90
C LEU A 41 10.75 13.20 -1.62
N THR A 42 11.62 13.71 -2.49
CA THR A 42 12.34 14.99 -2.29
C THR A 42 11.77 16.15 -3.10
N GLY A 43 10.89 15.86 -4.06
CA GLY A 43 10.31 16.85 -4.97
C GLY A 43 9.26 17.75 -4.31
N LYS A 44 8.97 18.88 -4.95
CA LYS A 44 7.74 19.65 -4.70
C LYS A 44 6.55 18.93 -5.35
N ASN A 45 5.37 19.00 -4.71
CA ASN A 45 4.12 18.41 -5.25
C ASN A 45 4.15 16.87 -5.45
N VAL A 46 4.82 16.15 -4.56
CA VAL A 46 4.88 14.68 -4.58
C VAL A 46 3.47 14.09 -4.47
N LYS A 47 3.14 13.19 -5.38
CA LYS A 47 1.84 12.50 -5.45
C LYS A 47 1.95 11.09 -4.89
N ILE A 48 1.23 10.82 -3.82
CA ILE A 48 1.29 9.53 -3.13
C ILE A 48 -0.04 8.81 -3.24
N GLY A 49 -0.02 7.62 -3.84
CA GLY A 49 -1.13 6.69 -3.80
C GLY A 49 -1.16 5.95 -2.46
N ILE A 50 -2.31 5.97 -1.78
CA ILE A 50 -2.55 5.25 -0.50
C ILE A 50 -3.87 4.52 -0.63
N PHE A 51 -3.98 3.30 -0.10
CA PHE A 51 -5.25 2.56 -0.06
C PHE A 51 -6.08 2.92 1.18
N ALA A 52 -7.39 2.82 1.08
CA ALA A 52 -8.29 2.87 2.22
C ALA A 52 -8.28 1.50 2.91
N ASP A 53 -7.72 1.45 4.13
CA ASP A 53 -7.56 0.18 4.85
C ASP A 53 -8.89 -0.50 5.14
N ALA A 54 -8.95 -1.78 4.82
CA ALA A 54 -10.11 -2.64 5.00
C ALA A 54 -9.66 -4.06 5.44
N PHE A 55 -10.58 -4.94 5.73
CA PHE A 55 -10.31 -6.36 5.98
C PHE A 55 -9.21 -6.64 7.01
N GLY A 56 -9.09 -5.79 8.05
CA GLY A 56 -8.06 -5.92 9.09
C GLY A 56 -6.66 -5.47 8.65
N GLU A 57 -6.51 -4.78 7.55
CA GLU A 57 -5.25 -4.19 7.11
C GLU A 57 -4.68 -3.22 8.14
N MET A 58 -3.37 -3.01 8.10
CA MET A 58 -2.72 -2.05 8.98
C MET A 58 -3.25 -0.65 8.67
N PRO A 59 -3.76 0.11 9.67
CA PRO A 59 -4.36 1.41 9.45
C PRO A 59 -3.45 2.37 8.69
N THR A 60 -4.01 3.07 7.71
CA THR A 60 -3.27 4.00 6.85
C THR A 60 -3.36 5.47 7.32
N GLN A 61 -4.10 5.77 8.39
CA GLN A 61 -4.17 7.13 8.95
C GLN A 61 -2.78 7.69 9.31
N PRO A 62 -1.88 6.96 10.03
CA PRO A 62 -0.54 7.48 10.31
C PRO A 62 0.32 7.74 9.07
N LEU A 63 0.07 6.99 7.98
CA LEU A 63 0.70 7.19 6.69
C LEU A 63 0.17 8.47 6.02
N MET A 64 -1.14 8.70 6.06
CA MET A 64 -1.76 9.94 5.57
C MET A 64 -1.23 11.18 6.32
N ASP A 65 -1.16 11.10 7.65
CA ASP A 65 -0.66 12.18 8.48
C ASP A 65 0.80 12.50 8.14
N TRP A 66 1.63 11.47 7.97
CA TRP A 66 3.02 11.62 7.53
C TRP A 66 3.13 12.30 6.16
N ALA A 67 2.32 11.89 5.18
CA ALA A 67 2.33 12.48 3.85
C ALA A 67 1.94 13.96 3.86
N ARG A 68 0.88 14.31 4.61
CA ARG A 68 0.41 15.69 4.73
C ARG A 68 1.40 16.62 5.43
N HIS A 69 2.07 16.15 6.48
CA HIS A 69 3.12 16.94 7.15
C HIS A 69 4.28 17.30 6.23
N ARG A 70 4.45 16.59 5.12
CA ARG A 70 5.43 16.86 4.07
C ARG A 70 4.89 17.66 2.89
N GLY A 71 3.62 18.05 2.94
CA GLY A 71 2.97 18.77 1.83
C GLY A 71 2.69 17.88 0.60
N TYR A 72 2.63 16.55 0.76
CA TYR A 72 2.36 15.65 -0.33
C TYR A 72 0.86 15.53 -0.63
N SER A 73 0.51 15.44 -1.91
CA SER A 73 -0.86 15.16 -2.35
C SER A 73 -1.16 13.67 -2.23
N ILE A 74 -2.31 13.33 -1.66
CA ILE A 74 -2.74 11.95 -1.43
C ILE A 74 -3.79 11.56 -2.48
N TYR A 75 -3.65 10.37 -3.04
CA TYR A 75 -4.55 9.80 -4.03
C TYR A 75 -5.02 8.41 -3.59
N LEU A 76 -6.31 8.12 -3.76
CA LEU A 76 -6.90 6.84 -3.45
C LEU A 76 -7.20 6.06 -4.73
N PRO A 77 -6.98 4.73 -4.71
CA PRO A 77 -7.32 3.87 -5.83
C PRO A 77 -8.83 3.73 -5.98
N VAL A 78 -9.28 3.74 -7.23
CA VAL A 78 -10.67 3.53 -7.61
C VAL A 78 -10.76 2.37 -8.58
N VAL A 79 -11.64 1.43 -8.28
CA VAL A 79 -12.02 0.33 -9.16
C VAL A 79 -13.10 0.86 -10.11
N THR A 80 -12.80 0.96 -11.39
CA THR A 80 -13.72 1.42 -12.44
C THR A 80 -14.50 0.28 -13.08
N GLY A 81 -14.03 -0.95 -12.92
CA GLY A 81 -14.68 -2.14 -13.47
C GLY A 81 -13.92 -3.43 -13.14
N LYS A 82 -14.58 -4.55 -13.38
CA LYS A 82 -13.96 -5.88 -13.24
C LYS A 82 -12.80 -6.02 -14.23
N HIS A 83 -11.64 -6.46 -13.71
CA HIS A 83 -10.41 -6.66 -14.48
C HIS A 83 -9.80 -5.38 -15.11
N GLN A 84 -10.33 -4.19 -14.82
CA GLN A 84 -9.73 -2.93 -15.26
C GLN A 84 -8.57 -2.51 -14.35
N PRO A 85 -7.56 -1.77 -14.87
CA PRO A 85 -6.57 -1.10 -14.04
C PRO A 85 -7.23 -0.12 -13.07
N LEU A 86 -6.59 0.09 -11.92
CA LEU A 86 -7.00 1.14 -11.00
C LEU A 86 -6.69 2.51 -11.59
N VAL A 87 -7.58 3.46 -11.35
CA VAL A 87 -7.31 4.89 -11.47
C VAL A 87 -7.21 5.50 -10.08
N PHE A 88 -6.72 6.73 -9.97
CA PHE A 88 -6.45 7.37 -8.68
C PHE A 88 -7.12 8.73 -8.64
N ILE A 89 -7.83 9.01 -7.55
CA ILE A 89 -8.50 10.30 -7.31
C ILE A 89 -7.93 10.95 -6.06
N GLU A 90 -7.70 12.27 -6.12
CA GLU A 90 -7.14 13.03 -5.02
C GLU A 90 -8.05 12.97 -3.79
N PHE A 91 -7.42 12.80 -2.62
CA PHE A 91 -8.09 12.72 -1.34
C PHE A 91 -7.67 13.87 -0.42
N THR A 92 -8.54 14.85 -0.27
CA THR A 92 -8.27 16.10 0.47
C THR A 92 -8.69 16.06 1.94
N GLN A 93 -9.53 15.10 2.34
CA GLN A 93 -10.04 15.00 3.73
C GLN A 93 -8.91 14.66 4.71
N LYS A 94 -8.90 15.32 5.90
CA LYS A 94 -7.84 15.14 6.91
C LYS A 94 -7.82 13.74 7.52
N THR A 95 -8.95 13.11 7.70
CA THR A 95 -9.05 11.79 8.33
C THR A 95 -10.05 10.90 7.62
N TRP A 96 -9.92 9.58 7.80
CA TRP A 96 -10.93 8.61 7.34
C TRP A 96 -12.30 8.87 7.96
N ARG A 97 -12.34 9.37 9.19
CA ARG A 97 -13.58 9.69 9.91
C ARG A 97 -14.36 10.81 9.24
N GLN A 98 -13.67 11.79 8.68
CA GLN A 98 -14.29 12.92 7.94
C GLN A 98 -14.68 12.51 6.52
N SER A 99 -14.12 11.42 5.99
CA SER A 99 -14.46 10.95 4.67
C SER A 99 -15.80 10.21 4.70
N ARG A 100 -16.73 10.66 3.88
CA ARG A 100 -18.00 9.95 3.61
C ARG A 100 -17.86 9.10 2.34
N LEU A 101 -16.70 8.45 2.19
CA LEU A 101 -16.45 7.63 0.99
C LEU A 101 -17.45 6.48 0.94
N PRO A 102 -18.14 6.29 -0.19
CA PRO A 102 -19.04 5.17 -0.39
C PRO A 102 -18.29 3.86 -0.36
N LYS A 103 -19.01 2.80 -0.01
CA LYS A 103 -18.49 1.44 0.03
C LYS A 103 -18.67 0.81 -1.35
N HIS A 104 -17.57 0.39 -1.94
CA HIS A 104 -17.60 -0.40 -3.18
C HIS A 104 -18.12 -1.83 -2.90
N PRO A 105 -18.79 -2.52 -3.85
CA PRO A 105 -19.25 -3.90 -3.70
C PRO A 105 -18.16 -4.89 -3.28
N LEU A 106 -16.91 -4.66 -3.63
CA LEU A 106 -15.76 -5.46 -3.18
C LEU A 106 -15.37 -5.22 -1.70
N GLY A 107 -16.04 -4.31 -1.00
CA GLY A 107 -15.93 -4.10 0.44
C GLY A 107 -15.01 -2.97 0.91
N MET A 108 -14.14 -2.42 0.04
CA MET A 108 -13.34 -1.24 0.36
C MET A 108 -14.14 0.06 0.15
N ARG A 109 -13.63 1.17 0.67
CA ARG A 109 -14.15 2.51 0.39
C ARG A 109 -13.32 3.19 -0.68
N GLN A 110 -13.98 3.93 -1.58
CA GLN A 110 -13.31 4.69 -2.65
C GLN A 110 -14.03 5.99 -2.96
N PRO A 111 -13.34 7.05 -3.48
CA PRO A 111 -14.00 8.25 -3.99
C PRO A 111 -14.77 7.95 -5.28
N GLU A 112 -15.88 8.67 -5.50
CA GLU A 112 -16.69 8.57 -6.73
C GLU A 112 -16.47 9.73 -7.68
N LYS A 113 -16.00 10.87 -7.15
CA LYS A 113 -15.86 12.12 -7.91
C LYS A 113 -14.46 12.68 -7.76
N GLY A 114 -13.94 13.27 -8.81
CA GLY A 114 -12.65 13.93 -8.85
C GLY A 114 -11.89 13.66 -10.15
N LYS A 115 -10.81 14.39 -10.37
CA LYS A 115 -9.93 14.17 -11.52
C LYS A 115 -9.20 12.84 -11.36
N MET A 116 -9.38 11.97 -12.35
CA MET A 116 -8.75 10.66 -12.38
C MET A 116 -7.32 10.77 -12.92
N LEU A 117 -6.38 10.14 -12.23
CA LEU A 117 -5.00 9.96 -12.66
C LEU A 117 -4.72 8.48 -12.91
N ASN A 118 -3.86 8.18 -13.86
CA ASN A 118 -3.29 6.85 -13.99
C ASN A 118 -2.12 6.67 -13.01
N VAL A 119 -1.70 5.44 -12.79
CA VAL A 119 -0.64 5.11 -11.83
C VAL A 119 0.72 5.74 -12.16
N ALA A 120 1.03 5.97 -13.43
CA ALA A 120 2.29 6.57 -13.87
C ALA A 120 2.42 8.05 -13.47
N ALA A 121 1.31 8.71 -13.11
CA ALA A 121 1.31 10.08 -12.60
C ALA A 121 1.65 10.17 -11.10
N LEU A 122 1.70 9.04 -10.38
CA LEU A 122 2.10 8.98 -8.98
C LEU A 122 3.63 8.88 -8.87
N ASP A 123 4.19 9.45 -7.82
CA ASP A 123 5.60 9.31 -7.48
C ASP A 123 5.84 8.10 -6.56
N VAL A 124 4.92 7.86 -5.63
CA VAL A 124 4.96 6.74 -4.68
C VAL A 124 3.59 6.08 -4.61
N LEU A 125 3.58 4.75 -4.48
CA LEU A 125 2.36 3.97 -4.27
C LEU A 125 2.53 3.03 -3.07
N PHE A 126 1.78 3.31 -2.01
CA PHE A 126 1.63 2.37 -0.91
C PHE A 126 0.58 1.31 -1.27
N MET A 127 0.97 0.06 -1.12
CA MET A 127 0.19 -1.08 -1.59
C MET A 127 -0.27 -1.95 -0.44
N PRO A 128 -1.56 -2.37 -0.42
CA PRO A 128 -2.02 -3.41 0.48
C PRO A 128 -1.46 -4.76 0.03
N LEU A 129 -1.26 -5.65 0.99
CA LEU A 129 -0.84 -7.02 0.70
C LEU A 129 -1.35 -8.01 1.75
N VAL A 130 -1.40 -9.27 1.38
CA VAL A 130 -1.65 -10.37 2.31
C VAL A 130 -0.33 -10.92 2.83
N ALA A 131 0.66 -11.05 1.96
CA ALA A 131 2.03 -11.45 2.30
C ALA A 131 3.05 -10.73 1.40
N ALA A 132 4.26 -10.59 1.90
CA ALA A 132 5.45 -10.30 1.11
C ALA A 132 6.57 -11.26 1.50
N ASP A 133 7.56 -11.45 0.63
CA ASP A 133 8.75 -12.23 0.95
C ASP A 133 10.02 -11.36 1.03
N LYS A 134 11.14 -11.99 1.38
CA LYS A 134 12.44 -11.33 1.60
C LYS A 134 13.07 -10.72 0.35
N ILE A 135 12.54 -11.02 -0.84
CA ILE A 135 13.02 -10.45 -2.12
C ILE A 135 12.01 -9.50 -2.76
N GLY A 136 10.93 -9.17 -2.05
CA GLY A 136 9.95 -8.18 -2.46
C GLY A 136 8.78 -8.72 -3.27
N ASN A 137 8.65 -10.03 -3.46
CA ASN A 137 7.43 -10.59 -4.04
C ASN A 137 6.24 -10.29 -3.13
N ARG A 138 5.09 -10.08 -3.73
CA ARG A 138 3.86 -9.66 -3.03
C ARG A 138 2.69 -10.57 -3.39
N MET A 139 1.98 -11.02 -2.38
CA MET A 139 0.70 -11.71 -2.52
C MET A 139 -0.44 -10.75 -2.14
N GLY A 140 -1.33 -10.47 -3.09
CA GLY A 140 -2.56 -9.71 -2.86
C GLY A 140 -3.77 -10.60 -2.55
N MET A 141 -4.96 -10.00 -2.58
CA MET A 141 -6.25 -10.66 -2.33
C MET A 141 -6.73 -11.59 -3.47
N GLY A 142 -6.01 -11.64 -4.60
CA GLY A 142 -6.31 -12.49 -5.75
C GLY A 142 -7.03 -11.78 -6.90
N GLY A 143 -7.42 -10.52 -6.79
CA GLY A 143 -8.09 -9.77 -7.87
C GLY A 143 -7.18 -9.25 -8.97
N GLY A 144 -5.84 -9.25 -8.78
CA GLY A 144 -4.83 -8.81 -9.75
C GLY A 144 -4.90 -7.32 -10.14
N TYR A 145 -5.64 -6.49 -9.40
CA TYR A 145 -5.82 -5.08 -9.74
C TYR A 145 -4.51 -4.30 -9.79
N TYR A 146 -3.66 -4.44 -8.77
CA TYR A 146 -2.37 -3.74 -8.71
C TYR A 146 -1.40 -4.23 -9.78
N ASP A 147 -1.35 -5.51 -10.07
CA ASP A 147 -0.46 -6.07 -11.11
C ASP A 147 -0.84 -5.55 -12.49
N ARG A 148 -2.12 -5.58 -12.84
CA ARG A 148 -2.63 -4.99 -14.09
C ARG A 148 -2.40 -3.48 -14.17
N THR A 149 -2.55 -2.77 -13.04
CA THR A 149 -2.33 -1.33 -12.98
C THR A 149 -0.88 -0.97 -13.23
N LEU A 150 0.04 -1.72 -12.64
CA LEU A 150 1.47 -1.47 -12.72
C LEU A 150 2.14 -2.05 -13.96
N ALA A 151 1.52 -3.01 -14.64
CA ALA A 151 2.07 -3.65 -15.84
C ALA A 151 2.44 -2.64 -16.95
N LYS A 152 1.72 -1.51 -17.03
CA LYS A 152 1.96 -0.44 -18.01
C LYS A 152 2.83 0.70 -17.47
N ALA A 153 3.23 0.64 -16.21
CA ALA A 153 4.05 1.67 -15.56
C ALA A 153 5.53 1.29 -15.63
N LYS A 154 6.31 1.95 -16.48
CA LYS A 154 7.73 1.58 -16.74
C LYS A 154 8.65 1.76 -15.53
N SER A 155 8.72 2.94 -14.93
CA SER A 155 9.68 3.27 -13.86
C SER A 155 9.03 3.84 -12.59
N LYS A 156 7.86 4.43 -12.69
CA LYS A 156 7.07 4.99 -11.60
C LYS A 156 5.81 4.17 -11.36
N PRO A 157 5.23 4.21 -10.17
CA PRO A 157 5.71 4.83 -8.93
C PRO A 157 6.70 3.94 -8.16
N LEU A 158 7.36 4.52 -7.14
CA LEU A 158 8.03 3.75 -6.09
C LEU A 158 6.98 2.92 -5.33
N LYS A 159 7.14 1.60 -5.29
CA LYS A 159 6.15 0.64 -4.78
C LYS A 159 6.52 0.20 -3.36
N ILE A 160 5.72 0.61 -2.38
CA ILE A 160 5.97 0.35 -0.96
C ILE A 160 4.84 -0.49 -0.37
N GLY A 161 5.17 -1.62 0.21
CA GLY A 161 4.23 -2.41 1.00
C GLY A 161 4.01 -1.78 2.39
N TRP A 162 2.78 -1.83 2.89
CA TRP A 162 2.41 -1.39 4.24
C TRP A 162 1.69 -2.53 4.94
N ALA A 163 2.37 -3.21 5.88
CA ALA A 163 1.89 -4.47 6.43
C ALA A 163 2.39 -4.76 7.85
N TYR A 164 1.79 -5.74 8.52
CA TYR A 164 2.28 -6.25 9.81
C TYR A 164 3.50 -7.15 9.62
N ASP A 165 4.32 -7.29 10.67
CA ASP A 165 5.53 -8.11 10.65
C ASP A 165 5.25 -9.56 10.26
N PHE A 166 4.16 -10.16 10.73
CA PHE A 166 3.80 -11.55 10.42
C PHE A 166 3.38 -11.78 8.96
N GLN A 167 3.19 -10.73 8.17
CA GLN A 167 2.91 -10.82 6.74
C GLN A 167 4.18 -10.95 5.89
N LEU A 168 5.36 -10.75 6.49
CA LEU A 168 6.63 -11.08 5.85
C LEU A 168 6.90 -12.57 6.03
N VAL A 169 6.98 -13.29 4.92
CA VAL A 169 7.23 -14.73 4.88
C VAL A 169 8.60 -15.01 4.23
N GLU A 170 9.08 -16.24 4.35
CA GLU A 170 10.38 -16.61 3.81
C GLU A 170 10.41 -16.51 2.28
N LYS A 171 9.43 -17.11 1.62
CA LYS A 171 9.35 -17.19 0.15
C LYS A 171 7.90 -17.29 -0.32
N LEU A 172 7.60 -16.57 -1.39
CA LEU A 172 6.35 -16.68 -2.15
C LEU A 172 6.62 -17.31 -3.53
N ASN A 173 5.67 -18.09 -4.02
CA ASN A 173 5.65 -18.49 -5.41
C ASN A 173 5.06 -17.34 -6.23
N ALA A 174 5.92 -16.57 -6.88
CA ALA A 174 5.53 -15.46 -7.74
C ALA A 174 5.42 -15.93 -9.20
N ASN A 175 4.48 -15.34 -9.92
CA ASN A 175 4.35 -15.53 -11.36
C ASN A 175 5.19 -14.46 -12.10
N PRO A 176 5.55 -14.69 -13.38
CA PRO A 176 6.34 -13.72 -14.15
C PRO A 176 5.69 -12.32 -14.30
N TRP A 177 4.37 -12.23 -14.16
CA TRP A 177 3.62 -10.98 -14.26
C TRP A 177 3.37 -10.29 -12.92
N ASP A 178 3.74 -10.92 -11.80
CA ASP A 178 3.57 -10.34 -10.48
C ASP A 178 4.58 -9.20 -10.27
N ILE A 179 4.10 -8.05 -9.86
CA ILE A 179 4.93 -6.86 -9.66
C ILE A 179 5.52 -6.87 -8.25
N THR A 180 6.85 -6.83 -8.16
CA THR A 180 7.58 -6.77 -6.90
C THR A 180 7.50 -5.39 -6.24
N LEU A 181 7.65 -5.38 -4.92
CA LEU A 181 7.82 -4.15 -4.13
C LEU A 181 9.26 -3.62 -4.27
N ASP A 182 9.42 -2.32 -4.13
CA ASP A 182 10.73 -1.68 -3.97
C ASP A 182 11.13 -1.65 -2.49
N ALA A 183 10.13 -1.50 -1.59
CA ALA A 183 10.31 -1.55 -0.14
C ALA A 183 9.07 -2.13 0.56
N LEU A 184 9.25 -2.58 1.81
CA LEU A 184 8.17 -2.95 2.71
C LEU A 184 8.40 -2.27 4.06
N ILE A 185 7.37 -1.63 4.58
CA ILE A 185 7.37 -1.05 5.92
C ILE A 185 6.48 -1.89 6.82
N THR A 186 7.07 -2.38 7.90
CA THR A 186 6.40 -3.09 8.97
C THR A 186 6.58 -2.34 10.30
N PRO A 187 5.85 -2.68 11.36
CA PRO A 187 6.04 -2.08 12.69
C PRO A 187 7.48 -2.13 13.20
N SER A 188 8.19 -3.23 12.94
CA SER A 188 9.55 -3.44 13.44
C SER A 188 10.63 -2.91 12.52
N LYS A 189 10.42 -2.91 11.20
CA LYS A 189 11.51 -2.69 10.25
C LYS A 189 11.07 -2.12 8.90
N LEU A 190 11.97 -1.32 8.28
CA LEU A 190 11.97 -0.98 6.87
C LEU A 190 12.83 -2.00 6.12
N TRP A 191 12.23 -2.68 5.15
CA TRP A 191 12.88 -3.62 4.25
C TRP A 191 13.06 -2.96 2.89
N LEU A 192 14.28 -2.96 2.34
CA LEU A 192 14.63 -2.40 1.05
C LEU A 192 14.99 -3.55 0.11
N PHE A 193 14.28 -3.64 -1.02
CA PHE A 193 14.46 -4.73 -2.00
C PHE A 193 15.27 -4.29 -3.22
N ARG A 194 15.55 -2.98 -3.35
CA ARG A 194 16.38 -2.42 -4.41
C ARG A 194 17.55 -1.61 -3.85
N ARG A 195 18.72 -1.74 -4.49
CA ARG A 195 19.98 -1.14 -4.02
C ARG A 195 20.01 0.39 -4.02
N TYR A 196 19.15 1.06 -4.80
CA TYR A 196 19.11 2.53 -4.85
C TYR A 196 18.25 3.16 -3.75
N LEU A 197 17.67 2.34 -2.89
CA LEU A 197 16.98 2.81 -1.70
C LEU A 197 17.97 2.88 -0.54
N VAL A 198 18.02 4.02 0.14
CA VAL A 198 18.88 4.22 1.31
C VAL A 198 17.99 4.38 2.53
N SER A 199 18.35 3.72 3.64
CA SER A 199 17.76 3.97 4.95
C SER A 199 18.68 4.95 5.70
N LYS A 200 18.12 5.92 6.41
CA LYS A 200 18.85 6.61 7.49
C LYS A 200 19.01 5.64 8.64
N GLU A 201 20.23 5.44 9.10
CA GLU A 201 20.53 4.74 10.33
C GLU A 201 19.93 5.45 11.56
#